data_b7ebf174e8f6ca1b9aa97619e677618a
#
_entry.id   b7ebf174e8f6ca1b9aa97619e677618a
#
_cell.length_a   1.000
_cell.length_b   1.000
_cell.length_c   1.000
_cell.angle_alpha   90.00
_cell.angle_beta   90.00
_cell.angle_gamma   90.00
#
_symmetry.space_group_name_H-M   'P 1'
#
loop_
_entity.id
_entity.type
_entity.pdbx_description
1 polymer ?
#
loop_
_entity_poly.entity_id
_entity_poly.type
_entity_poly.pdbx_seq_one_letter_code
_entity_poly.pdbx_strand_id
1 'polypeptide(L)'
;MKSKNKYLLSYKRKKVLVTGTTGFKGAWLSFWLDMLGAKVVGIALKPEKSSILFNTLELGKKIKQYYLNINEYKKLNLIIKKEKPDIIFHLAAQSIVSESFYDPLTTMKTNIIGSVNILESFRINNIANLVYITSDKCYLNLDKSQSYKETDRLGGVDNYSSSKASAELVFSSYFHSYFKKDKYLRLASTRAGNVIGGGDMKINRIIPDIIKSFRKKKNLTLRNPNATRPWQHVLEPLSGYLLLGHNLMNKKLKTNLLPSWNFGPNIVNCKNVKHITKLVLDRLKSDNLKINIKKGKRFHEAKLLSLNILKAKKELNWRPRLNLEQTINFTIDWYKSYFDKKDMVSFTKDQIKLFLNN
;
A
#
# COMPACT_ATOMS: atom_id res chain seq x y z
N MET A 1 12.72 -20.26 -9.47
CA MET A 1 12.47 -19.26 -8.41
C MET A 1 13.45 -19.52 -7.28
N LYS A 2 14.26 -18.50 -6.86
CA LYS A 2 15.22 -18.67 -5.76
C LYS A 2 14.48 -19.18 -4.49
N SER A 3 15.16 -19.94 -3.63
CA SER A 3 14.54 -20.59 -2.46
C SER A 3 13.79 -19.59 -1.55
N LYS A 4 14.30 -18.37 -1.39
CA LYS A 4 13.68 -17.27 -0.63
C LYS A 4 12.30 -16.81 -1.12
N ASN A 5 11.91 -17.16 -2.36
CA ASN A 5 10.65 -16.72 -2.97
C ASN A 5 9.63 -17.87 -3.10
N LYS A 6 9.92 -19.07 -2.61
CA LYS A 6 9.03 -20.24 -2.72
C LYS A 6 7.63 -19.99 -2.10
N TYR A 7 7.53 -19.09 -1.12
CA TYR A 7 6.26 -18.73 -0.50
C TYR A 7 5.21 -18.19 -1.51
N LEU A 8 5.66 -17.60 -2.62
CA LEU A 8 4.79 -17.08 -3.66
C LEU A 8 4.01 -18.18 -4.41
N LEU A 9 4.54 -19.41 -4.44
CA LEU A 9 3.86 -20.56 -5.05
C LEU A 9 2.56 -20.94 -4.35
N SER A 10 2.39 -20.56 -3.08
CA SER A 10 1.17 -20.83 -2.31
C SER A 10 -0.06 -20.10 -2.85
N TYR A 11 0.12 -19.09 -3.71
CA TYR A 11 -0.98 -18.34 -4.33
C TYR A 11 -1.54 -19.00 -5.60
N LYS A 12 -0.78 -19.93 -6.20
CA LYS A 12 -1.23 -20.63 -7.42
C LYS A 12 -2.57 -21.32 -7.18
N ARG A 13 -3.54 -21.04 -8.04
CA ARG A 13 -4.94 -21.54 -7.99
C ARG A 13 -5.75 -21.08 -6.78
N LYS A 14 -5.20 -20.27 -5.86
CA LYS A 14 -5.96 -19.72 -4.74
C LYS A 14 -6.92 -18.61 -5.20
N LYS A 15 -8.10 -18.57 -4.62
CA LYS A 15 -9.03 -17.46 -4.82
C LYS A 15 -8.67 -16.35 -3.84
N VAL A 16 -8.20 -15.23 -4.38
CA VAL A 16 -7.70 -14.08 -3.61
C VAL A 16 -8.60 -12.89 -3.86
N LEU A 17 -9.27 -12.39 -2.82
CA LEU A 17 -10.05 -11.17 -2.91
C LEU A 17 -9.18 -9.97 -2.54
N VAL A 18 -9.15 -8.97 -3.42
CA VAL A 18 -8.41 -7.73 -3.21
C VAL A 18 -9.39 -6.56 -3.25
N THR A 19 -9.46 -5.76 -2.18
CA THR A 19 -10.22 -4.51 -2.22
C THR A 19 -9.33 -3.35 -2.64
N GLY A 20 -9.86 -2.39 -3.40
CA GLY A 20 -9.10 -1.24 -3.89
C GLY A 20 -8.23 -1.53 -5.11
N THR A 21 -8.62 -2.49 -5.94
CA THR A 21 -7.89 -2.93 -7.15
C THR A 21 -7.66 -1.84 -8.18
N THR A 22 -8.52 -0.83 -8.28
CA THR A 22 -8.36 0.32 -9.19
C THR A 22 -7.37 1.37 -8.66
N GLY A 23 -6.98 1.27 -7.38
CA GLY A 23 -5.98 2.13 -6.76
C GLY A 23 -4.55 1.65 -7.04
N PHE A 24 -3.56 2.50 -6.79
CA PHE A 24 -2.14 2.25 -7.09
C PHE A 24 -1.60 0.94 -6.50
N LYS A 25 -1.63 0.77 -5.17
CA LYS A 25 -1.16 -0.46 -4.51
C LYS A 25 -1.99 -1.70 -4.89
N GLY A 26 -3.32 -1.51 -4.98
CA GLY A 26 -4.24 -2.60 -5.31
C GLY A 26 -4.02 -3.14 -6.72
N ALA A 27 -3.76 -2.27 -7.70
CA ALA A 27 -3.46 -2.67 -9.07
C ALA A 27 -2.13 -3.45 -9.15
N TRP A 28 -1.06 -2.98 -8.51
CA TRP A 28 0.22 -3.71 -8.43
C TRP A 28 0.05 -5.09 -7.79
N LEU A 29 -0.67 -5.18 -6.67
CA LEU A 29 -0.89 -6.45 -5.98
C LEU A 29 -1.73 -7.41 -6.82
N SER A 30 -2.81 -6.92 -7.44
CA SER A 30 -3.69 -7.72 -8.28
C SER A 30 -2.95 -8.28 -9.50
N PHE A 31 -2.11 -7.46 -10.15
CA PHE A 31 -1.28 -7.90 -11.26
C PHE A 31 -0.24 -8.94 -10.81
N TRP A 32 0.40 -8.74 -9.67
CA TRP A 32 1.37 -9.72 -9.15
C TRP A 32 0.71 -11.05 -8.80
N LEU A 33 -0.47 -11.02 -8.16
CA LEU A 33 -1.24 -12.22 -7.84
C LEU A 33 -1.71 -12.98 -9.10
N ASP A 34 -2.19 -12.26 -10.13
CA ASP A 34 -2.53 -12.84 -11.44
C ASP A 34 -1.32 -13.51 -12.08
N MET A 35 -0.16 -12.85 -12.08
CA MET A 35 1.11 -13.42 -12.57
C MET A 35 1.53 -14.68 -11.81
N LEU A 36 1.14 -14.82 -10.53
CA LEU A 36 1.39 -16.03 -9.72
C LEU A 36 0.37 -17.16 -9.97
N GLY A 37 -0.61 -16.94 -10.82
CA GLY A 37 -1.67 -17.89 -11.14
C GLY A 37 -2.78 -17.99 -10.07
N ALA A 38 -2.97 -16.93 -9.28
CA ALA A 38 -4.11 -16.81 -8.39
C ALA A 38 -5.39 -16.46 -9.17
N LYS A 39 -6.55 -16.91 -8.66
CA LYS A 39 -7.87 -16.45 -9.13
C LYS A 39 -8.25 -15.18 -8.39
N VAL A 40 -7.89 -14.02 -8.98
CA VAL A 40 -8.09 -12.73 -8.32
C VAL A 40 -9.54 -12.25 -8.49
N VAL A 41 -10.14 -11.85 -7.37
CA VAL A 41 -11.44 -11.18 -7.30
C VAL A 41 -11.23 -9.77 -6.77
N GLY A 42 -11.58 -8.77 -7.57
CA GLY A 42 -11.43 -7.36 -7.22
C GLY A 42 -12.73 -6.73 -6.72
N ILE A 43 -12.65 -5.89 -5.69
CA ILE A 43 -13.73 -4.99 -5.27
C ILE A 43 -13.15 -3.58 -5.17
N ALA A 44 -13.66 -2.63 -5.95
CA ALA A 44 -13.21 -1.25 -5.93
C ALA A 44 -14.28 -0.30 -6.51
N LEU A 45 -14.10 0.99 -6.35
CA LEU A 45 -14.82 1.97 -7.14
C LEU A 45 -14.45 1.84 -8.63
N LYS A 46 -15.30 2.34 -9.53
CA LYS A 46 -14.96 2.40 -10.96
C LYS A 46 -13.63 3.12 -11.16
N PRO A 47 -12.79 2.68 -12.13
CA PRO A 47 -11.51 3.33 -12.36
C PRO A 47 -11.70 4.76 -12.88
N GLU A 48 -10.97 5.70 -12.28
CA GLU A 48 -10.89 7.08 -12.73
C GLU A 48 -9.83 7.22 -13.85
N LYS A 49 -9.79 8.39 -14.49
CA LYS A 49 -8.69 8.72 -15.44
C LYS A 49 -7.31 8.60 -14.82
N SER A 50 -7.19 8.82 -13.51
CA SER A 50 -5.95 8.67 -12.73
C SER A 50 -5.56 7.23 -12.42
N SER A 51 -6.45 6.26 -12.64
CA SER A 51 -6.22 4.82 -12.43
C SER A 51 -5.40 4.19 -13.57
N ILE A 52 -4.33 4.88 -13.97
CA ILE A 52 -3.54 4.53 -15.16
C ILE A 52 -3.03 3.09 -15.09
N LEU A 53 -2.49 2.66 -13.95
CA LEU A 53 -1.94 1.32 -13.82
C LEU A 53 -2.99 0.22 -14.05
N PHE A 54 -4.19 0.37 -13.47
CA PHE A 54 -5.29 -0.58 -13.64
C PHE A 54 -5.67 -0.73 -15.13
N ASN A 55 -5.77 0.40 -15.82
CA ASN A 55 -6.15 0.43 -17.23
C ASN A 55 -5.01 -0.08 -18.13
N THR A 56 -3.77 0.36 -17.90
CA THR A 56 -2.58 -0.02 -18.70
C THR A 56 -2.26 -1.50 -18.59
N LEU A 57 -2.47 -2.11 -17.42
CA LEU A 57 -2.28 -3.55 -17.22
C LEU A 57 -3.51 -4.39 -17.59
N GLU A 58 -4.55 -3.76 -18.11
CA GLU A 58 -5.81 -4.41 -18.52
C GLU A 58 -6.43 -5.28 -17.43
N LEU A 59 -6.30 -4.86 -16.17
CA LEU A 59 -6.75 -5.67 -15.04
C LEU A 59 -8.24 -5.98 -15.07
N GLY A 60 -9.06 -5.07 -15.61
CA GLY A 60 -10.50 -5.31 -15.77
C GLY A 60 -10.85 -6.51 -16.67
N LYS A 61 -9.91 -6.95 -17.56
CA LYS A 61 -10.07 -8.13 -18.40
C LYS A 61 -9.44 -9.39 -17.78
N LYS A 62 -8.43 -9.21 -16.91
CA LYS A 62 -7.63 -10.32 -16.34
C LYS A 62 -8.20 -10.88 -15.05
N ILE A 63 -8.88 -10.03 -14.24
CA ILE A 63 -9.42 -10.43 -12.95
C ILE A 63 -10.95 -10.32 -12.94
N LYS A 64 -11.60 -11.08 -12.05
CA LYS A 64 -13.03 -10.91 -11.82
C LYS A 64 -13.27 -9.64 -11.00
N GLN A 65 -13.77 -8.56 -11.61
CA GLN A 65 -13.89 -7.24 -11.00
C GLN A 65 -15.35 -6.91 -10.64
N TYR A 66 -15.57 -6.50 -9.40
CA TYR A 66 -16.80 -5.88 -8.90
C TYR A 66 -16.57 -4.39 -8.63
N TYR A 67 -17.43 -3.54 -9.20
CA TYR A 67 -17.39 -2.10 -8.94
C TYR A 67 -18.40 -1.77 -7.83
N LEU A 68 -17.88 -1.55 -6.62
CA LEU A 68 -18.68 -1.36 -5.42
C LEU A 68 -17.94 -0.45 -4.43
N ASN A 69 -18.70 0.39 -3.71
CA ASN A 69 -18.21 1.09 -2.53
C ASN A 69 -18.24 0.13 -1.32
N ILE A 70 -17.12 -0.01 -0.60
CA ILE A 70 -17.04 -0.87 0.58
C ILE A 70 -17.96 -0.45 1.74
N ASN A 71 -18.51 0.76 1.67
CA ASN A 71 -19.56 1.22 2.61
C ASN A 71 -20.92 0.58 2.37
N GLU A 72 -21.16 -0.07 1.22
CA GLU A 72 -22.38 -0.79 0.91
C GLU A 72 -22.34 -2.21 1.51
N TYR A 73 -22.43 -2.29 2.83
CA TYR A 73 -22.26 -3.54 3.59
C TYR A 73 -23.01 -4.74 3.03
N LYS A 74 -24.32 -4.61 2.78
CA LYS A 74 -25.16 -5.73 2.29
C LYS A 74 -24.62 -6.32 0.99
N LYS A 75 -24.28 -5.47 0.01
CA LYS A 75 -23.74 -5.93 -1.29
C LYS A 75 -22.33 -6.49 -1.14
N LEU A 76 -21.47 -5.85 -0.33
CA LEU A 76 -20.13 -6.33 -0.02
C LEU A 76 -20.17 -7.73 0.57
N ASN A 77 -21.01 -7.94 1.58
CA ASN A 77 -21.18 -9.21 2.25
C ASN A 77 -21.67 -10.30 1.31
N LEU A 78 -22.64 -10.00 0.44
CA LEU A 78 -23.14 -10.95 -0.58
C LEU A 78 -22.04 -11.38 -1.55
N ILE A 79 -21.18 -10.45 -1.99
CA ILE A 79 -20.05 -10.77 -2.86
C ILE A 79 -19.05 -11.68 -2.13
N ILE A 80 -18.65 -11.34 -0.90
CA ILE A 80 -17.72 -12.15 -0.10
C ILE A 80 -18.28 -13.56 0.15
N LYS A 81 -19.56 -13.67 0.50
CA LYS A 81 -20.28 -14.95 0.69
C LYS A 81 -20.29 -15.78 -0.59
N LYS A 82 -20.58 -15.16 -1.75
CA LYS A 82 -20.60 -15.80 -3.08
C LYS A 82 -19.21 -16.30 -3.49
N GLU A 83 -18.20 -15.45 -3.33
CA GLU A 83 -16.86 -15.73 -3.84
C GLU A 83 -16.07 -16.69 -2.94
N LYS A 84 -16.33 -16.71 -1.63
CA LYS A 84 -15.65 -17.59 -0.65
C LYS A 84 -14.13 -17.60 -0.85
N PRO A 85 -13.43 -16.45 -0.75
CA PRO A 85 -11.99 -16.39 -1.03
C PRO A 85 -11.19 -17.17 0.02
N ASP A 86 -10.07 -17.76 -0.39
CA ASP A 86 -9.08 -18.36 0.51
C ASP A 86 -8.40 -17.29 1.40
N ILE A 87 -8.27 -16.07 0.86
CA ILE A 87 -7.66 -14.93 1.57
C ILE A 87 -8.20 -13.61 1.01
N ILE A 88 -8.36 -12.64 1.91
CA ILE A 88 -8.68 -11.24 1.57
C ILE A 88 -7.45 -10.37 1.80
N PHE A 89 -7.12 -9.48 0.85
CA PHE A 89 -6.23 -8.34 1.03
C PHE A 89 -7.06 -7.05 1.01
N HIS A 90 -7.17 -6.39 2.15
CA HIS A 90 -7.98 -5.18 2.26
C HIS A 90 -7.14 -3.92 2.09
N LEU A 91 -7.14 -3.33 0.87
CA LEU A 91 -6.40 -2.10 0.54
C LEU A 91 -7.31 -0.90 0.25
N ALA A 92 -8.62 -1.11 0.11
CA ALA A 92 -9.55 -0.01 -0.18
C ALA A 92 -9.54 1.02 0.95
N ALA A 93 -9.25 2.27 0.61
CA ALA A 93 -9.22 3.39 1.55
C ALA A 93 -9.25 4.71 0.78
N GLN A 94 -9.75 5.77 1.40
CA GLN A 94 -9.35 7.12 1.01
C GLN A 94 -7.91 7.35 1.51
N SER A 95 -6.95 7.59 0.61
CA SER A 95 -5.51 7.52 0.90
C SER A 95 -4.77 8.86 0.76
N ILE A 96 -5.46 9.95 0.50
CA ILE A 96 -4.87 11.27 0.25
C ILE A 96 -5.10 12.18 1.46
N VAL A 97 -4.02 12.57 2.14
CA VAL A 97 -4.09 13.43 3.34
C VAL A 97 -4.80 14.75 3.03
N SER A 98 -4.44 15.43 1.93
CA SER A 98 -5.07 16.70 1.58
C SER A 98 -6.58 16.57 1.32
N GLU A 99 -7.03 15.47 0.73
CA GLU A 99 -8.47 15.23 0.50
C GLU A 99 -9.24 15.06 1.81
N SER A 100 -8.61 14.49 2.86
CA SER A 100 -9.26 14.33 4.16
C SER A 100 -9.61 15.65 4.85
N PHE A 101 -8.97 16.75 4.46
CA PHE A 101 -9.33 18.10 4.95
C PHE A 101 -10.51 18.70 4.18
N TYR A 102 -10.69 18.33 2.92
CA TYR A 102 -11.82 18.81 2.10
C TYR A 102 -13.06 17.96 2.29
N ASP A 103 -12.88 16.64 2.44
CA ASP A 103 -13.98 15.69 2.66
C ASP A 103 -13.64 14.71 3.80
N PRO A 104 -13.73 15.20 5.06
CA PRO A 104 -13.47 14.36 6.23
C PRO A 104 -14.52 13.25 6.38
N LEU A 105 -15.77 13.51 6.00
CA LEU A 105 -16.85 12.54 6.15
C LEU A 105 -16.61 11.28 5.29
N THR A 106 -16.30 11.46 4.01
CA THR A 106 -15.95 10.32 3.13
C THR A 106 -14.69 9.61 3.64
N THR A 107 -13.71 10.35 4.14
CA THR A 107 -12.49 9.77 4.72
C THR A 107 -12.81 8.86 5.91
N MET A 108 -13.60 9.34 6.87
CA MET A 108 -13.98 8.56 8.06
C MET A 108 -14.88 7.37 7.69
N LYS A 109 -15.90 7.58 6.86
CA LYS A 109 -16.79 6.51 6.40
C LYS A 109 -15.99 5.40 5.69
N THR A 110 -15.14 5.76 4.75
CA THR A 110 -14.39 4.76 3.97
C THR A 110 -13.37 4.03 4.83
N ASN A 111 -12.58 4.78 5.62
CA ASN A 111 -11.44 4.18 6.33
C ASN A 111 -11.85 3.48 7.63
N ILE A 112 -12.95 3.86 8.27
CA ILE A 112 -13.43 3.25 9.50
C ILE A 112 -14.60 2.31 9.21
N ILE A 113 -15.73 2.84 8.72
CA ILE A 113 -16.94 2.01 8.51
C ILE A 113 -16.72 1.00 7.39
N GLY A 114 -16.07 1.38 6.29
CA GLY A 114 -15.69 0.43 5.23
C GLY A 114 -14.81 -0.71 5.76
N SER A 115 -13.91 -0.42 6.70
CA SER A 115 -13.07 -1.42 7.37
C SER A 115 -13.88 -2.34 8.30
N VAL A 116 -14.82 -1.78 9.07
CA VAL A 116 -15.79 -2.58 9.87
C VAL A 116 -16.53 -3.54 8.95
N ASN A 117 -17.03 -3.07 7.81
CA ASN A 117 -17.78 -3.88 6.86
C ASN A 117 -16.97 -5.08 6.34
N ILE A 118 -15.68 -4.90 6.08
CA ILE A 118 -14.78 -5.98 5.68
C ILE A 118 -14.55 -6.98 6.82
N LEU A 119 -14.24 -6.49 8.02
CA LEU A 119 -14.00 -7.35 9.19
C LEU A 119 -15.24 -8.15 9.57
N GLU A 120 -16.42 -7.53 9.52
CA GLU A 120 -17.67 -8.20 9.79
C GLU A 120 -18.01 -9.24 8.71
N SER A 121 -17.85 -8.89 7.43
CA SER A 121 -18.05 -9.85 6.35
C SER A 121 -17.04 -11.01 6.41
N PHE A 122 -15.80 -10.75 6.82
CA PHE A 122 -14.80 -11.79 7.07
C PHE A 122 -15.25 -12.75 8.18
N ARG A 123 -15.74 -12.21 9.30
CA ARG A 123 -16.20 -12.95 10.48
C ARG A 123 -17.41 -13.84 10.16
N ILE A 124 -18.49 -13.23 9.66
CA ILE A 124 -19.77 -13.95 9.50
C ILE A 124 -19.75 -14.99 8.37
N ASN A 125 -18.92 -14.79 7.34
CA ASN A 125 -18.75 -15.77 6.26
C ASN A 125 -17.64 -16.79 6.56
N ASN A 126 -17.05 -16.74 7.75
CA ASN A 126 -15.98 -17.63 8.19
C ASN A 126 -14.82 -17.75 7.17
N ILE A 127 -14.42 -16.62 6.60
CA ILE A 127 -13.30 -16.59 5.64
C ILE A 127 -12.01 -16.98 6.37
N ALA A 128 -11.16 -17.74 5.70
CA ALA A 128 -10.00 -18.35 6.34
C ALA A 128 -8.94 -17.33 6.74
N ASN A 129 -8.63 -16.35 5.86
CA ASN A 129 -7.48 -15.46 6.06
C ASN A 129 -7.74 -14.03 5.61
N LEU A 130 -7.17 -13.06 6.35
CA LEU A 130 -7.27 -11.62 6.03
C LEU A 130 -5.92 -10.92 6.30
N VAL A 131 -5.39 -10.26 5.29
CA VAL A 131 -4.34 -9.24 5.45
C VAL A 131 -5.01 -7.87 5.36
N TYR A 132 -4.92 -7.11 6.44
CA TYR A 132 -5.59 -5.83 6.62
C TYR A 132 -4.58 -4.68 6.54
N ILE A 133 -4.67 -3.87 5.49
CA ILE A 133 -3.64 -2.88 5.17
C ILE A 133 -4.04 -1.49 5.69
N THR A 134 -3.22 -0.94 6.58
CA THR A 134 -3.35 0.42 7.08
C THR A 134 -2.17 1.31 6.62
N SER A 135 -1.55 2.07 7.50
CA SER A 135 -0.50 3.03 7.19
C SER A 135 0.37 3.29 8.42
N ASP A 136 1.61 3.76 8.21
CA ASP A 136 2.47 4.34 9.23
C ASP A 136 1.84 5.57 9.92
N LYS A 137 0.88 6.21 9.29
CA LYS A 137 0.15 7.36 9.85
C LYS A 137 -0.89 6.98 10.92
N CYS A 138 -1.02 5.69 11.25
CA CYS A 138 -1.83 5.25 12.38
C CYS A 138 -1.16 5.51 13.74
N TYR A 139 0.13 5.78 13.78
CA TYR A 139 0.84 6.10 15.01
C TYR A 139 0.61 7.55 15.44
N LEU A 140 0.51 7.79 16.75
CA LEU A 140 0.55 9.13 17.31
C LEU A 140 1.93 9.73 17.07
N ASN A 141 2.05 10.57 16.04
CA ASN A 141 3.32 11.15 15.65
C ASN A 141 3.66 12.34 16.57
N LEU A 142 4.73 12.17 17.33
CA LEU A 142 5.29 13.18 18.23
C LEU A 142 6.59 13.79 17.66
N ASP A 143 6.83 13.65 16.36
CA ASP A 143 8.05 14.10 15.65
C ASP A 143 9.38 13.61 16.30
N LYS A 144 9.34 12.41 16.92
CA LYS A 144 10.49 11.78 17.53
C LYS A 144 11.46 11.26 16.46
N SER A 145 12.76 11.29 16.78
CA SER A 145 13.80 10.69 15.92
C SER A 145 13.75 9.17 15.87
N GLN A 146 13.08 8.53 16.83
CA GLN A 146 12.96 7.07 16.89
C GLN A 146 11.92 6.54 15.91
N SER A 147 12.22 5.37 15.31
CA SER A 147 11.30 4.65 14.43
C SER A 147 10.17 3.99 15.22
N TYR A 148 8.92 4.13 14.75
CA TYR A 148 7.72 3.58 15.40
C TYR A 148 7.70 2.04 15.33
N LYS A 149 7.46 1.41 16.49
CA LYS A 149 7.25 -0.04 16.65
C LYS A 149 5.76 -0.36 16.64
N GLU A 150 5.42 -1.62 16.41
CA GLU A 150 4.03 -2.09 16.37
C GLU A 150 3.28 -1.91 17.70
N THR A 151 4.01 -1.81 18.81
CA THR A 151 3.48 -1.57 20.17
C THR A 151 3.31 -0.09 20.53
N ASP A 152 3.77 0.83 19.67
CA ASP A 152 3.68 2.25 19.95
C ASP A 152 2.24 2.76 19.85
N ARG A 153 1.95 3.84 20.56
CA ARG A 153 0.62 4.43 20.67
C ARG A 153 0.04 4.79 19.31
N LEU A 154 -1.18 4.34 19.08
CA LEU A 154 -1.99 4.73 17.91
C LEU A 154 -2.64 6.10 18.16
N GLY A 155 -2.82 6.87 17.08
CA GLY A 155 -3.46 8.18 17.12
C GLY A 155 -3.14 9.00 15.89
N GLY A 156 -3.78 10.16 15.78
CA GLY A 156 -3.52 11.09 14.67
C GLY A 156 -4.17 12.43 14.93
N VAL A 157 -3.50 13.51 14.51
CA VAL A 157 -3.97 14.89 14.71
C VAL A 157 -4.71 15.44 13.49
N ASP A 158 -4.62 14.76 12.36
CA ASP A 158 -5.38 15.08 11.14
C ASP A 158 -6.41 13.98 10.84
N ASN A 159 -7.42 14.31 10.03
CA ASN A 159 -8.53 13.40 9.72
C ASN A 159 -8.08 12.08 9.09
N TYR A 160 -7.06 12.10 8.22
CA TYR A 160 -6.54 10.89 7.60
C TYR A 160 -5.82 10.02 8.64
N SER A 161 -4.90 10.59 9.40
CA SER A 161 -4.13 9.87 10.42
C SER A 161 -5.06 9.30 11.50
N SER A 162 -6.03 10.09 11.98
CA SER A 162 -7.07 9.66 12.91
C SER A 162 -7.88 8.49 12.33
N SER A 163 -8.32 8.57 11.08
CA SER A 163 -9.07 7.47 10.45
C SER A 163 -8.27 6.18 10.34
N LYS A 164 -6.94 6.25 10.12
CA LYS A 164 -6.06 5.08 10.07
C LYS A 164 -5.78 4.49 11.44
N ALA A 165 -5.65 5.34 12.47
CA ALA A 165 -5.55 4.89 13.86
C ALA A 165 -6.85 4.20 14.30
N SER A 166 -8.01 4.78 14.00
CA SER A 166 -9.32 4.18 14.29
C SER A 166 -9.52 2.84 13.58
N ALA A 167 -9.06 2.71 12.34
CA ALA A 167 -9.09 1.44 11.61
C ALA A 167 -8.26 0.34 12.31
N GLU A 168 -7.08 0.67 12.86
CA GLU A 168 -6.28 -0.26 13.66
C GLU A 168 -6.95 -0.63 14.99
N LEU A 169 -7.63 0.33 15.66
CA LEU A 169 -8.40 0.05 16.88
C LEU A 169 -9.58 -0.88 16.59
N VAL A 170 -10.30 -0.66 15.49
CA VAL A 170 -11.38 -1.55 15.05
C VAL A 170 -10.82 -2.95 14.75
N PHE A 171 -9.71 -3.06 14.02
CA PHE A 171 -9.03 -4.34 13.78
C PHE A 171 -8.68 -5.05 15.10
N SER A 172 -8.08 -4.34 16.04
CA SER A 172 -7.73 -4.87 17.36
C SER A 172 -8.95 -5.36 18.13
N SER A 173 -10.06 -4.60 18.12
CA SER A 173 -11.31 -5.00 18.74
C SER A 173 -11.84 -6.31 18.16
N TYR A 174 -11.92 -6.45 16.84
CA TYR A 174 -12.36 -7.69 16.19
C TYR A 174 -11.43 -8.87 16.52
N PHE A 175 -10.10 -8.66 16.49
CA PHE A 175 -9.14 -9.69 16.84
C PHE A 175 -9.38 -10.22 18.26
N HIS A 176 -9.44 -9.32 19.25
CA HIS A 176 -9.58 -9.71 20.65
C HIS A 176 -10.96 -10.31 20.97
N SER A 177 -12.03 -9.81 20.35
CA SER A 177 -13.38 -10.28 20.60
C SER A 177 -13.68 -11.64 19.96
N TYR A 178 -13.13 -11.93 18.78
CA TYR A 178 -13.59 -13.07 17.99
C TYR A 178 -12.49 -14.07 17.59
N PHE A 179 -11.21 -13.68 17.52
CA PHE A 179 -10.16 -14.49 16.91
C PHE A 179 -8.97 -14.81 17.84
N LYS A 180 -8.86 -14.16 18.98
CA LYS A 180 -7.75 -14.34 19.94
C LYS A 180 -7.67 -15.77 20.51
N LYS A 181 -8.79 -16.49 20.55
CA LYS A 181 -8.88 -17.87 21.04
C LYS A 181 -8.50 -18.91 19.99
N ASP A 182 -8.38 -18.53 18.72
CA ASP A 182 -7.94 -19.43 17.66
C ASP A 182 -6.51 -19.91 17.93
N LYS A 183 -6.18 -21.14 17.55
CA LYS A 183 -4.82 -21.68 17.69
C LYS A 183 -3.80 -20.93 16.80
N TYR A 184 -4.25 -20.48 15.62
CA TYR A 184 -3.43 -19.79 14.63
C TYR A 184 -4.06 -18.48 14.20
N LEU A 185 -3.23 -17.49 13.87
CA LEU A 185 -3.71 -16.23 13.33
C LEU A 185 -4.45 -16.46 12.00
N ARG A 186 -5.62 -15.88 11.90
CA ARG A 186 -6.43 -15.82 10.66
C ARG A 186 -6.42 -14.42 10.03
N LEU A 187 -6.13 -13.41 10.83
CA LEU A 187 -6.08 -12.03 10.35
C LEU A 187 -4.84 -11.32 10.92
N ALA A 188 -4.30 -10.41 10.12
CA ALA A 188 -3.13 -9.63 10.50
C ALA A 188 -3.18 -8.25 9.86
N SER A 189 -2.85 -7.18 10.62
CA SER A 189 -2.72 -5.84 10.08
C SER A 189 -1.29 -5.56 9.61
N THR A 190 -1.18 -4.66 8.63
CA THR A 190 0.10 -4.23 8.09
C THR A 190 0.17 -2.71 8.00
N ARG A 191 1.28 -2.15 8.44
CA ARG A 191 1.55 -0.72 8.43
C ARG A 191 2.74 -0.45 7.53
N ALA A 192 2.55 0.37 6.52
CA ALA A 192 3.61 0.74 5.60
C ALA A 192 3.64 2.25 5.37
N GLY A 193 4.83 2.78 5.23
CA GLY A 193 5.07 4.19 4.96
C GLY A 193 4.84 4.58 3.50
N ASN A 194 5.42 5.71 3.12
CA ASN A 194 5.32 6.23 1.77
C ASN A 194 5.88 5.24 0.74
N VAL A 195 5.07 4.90 -0.22
CA VAL A 195 5.47 4.07 -1.36
C VAL A 195 5.49 4.89 -2.63
N ILE A 196 6.48 4.64 -3.48
CA ILE A 196 6.59 5.16 -4.82
C ILE A 196 6.72 4.02 -5.83
N GLY A 197 6.38 4.28 -7.09
CA GLY A 197 6.44 3.28 -8.14
C GLY A 197 5.72 3.77 -9.39
N GLY A 198 5.90 3.08 -10.49
CA GLY A 198 5.25 3.43 -11.74
C GLY A 198 3.73 3.31 -11.69
N GLY A 199 3.05 4.17 -12.44
CA GLY A 199 1.59 4.15 -12.59
C GLY A 199 0.80 4.87 -11.50
N ASP A 200 1.44 5.49 -10.50
CA ASP A 200 0.77 6.42 -9.58
C ASP A 200 0.64 7.79 -10.27
N MET A 201 -0.59 8.27 -10.47
CA MET A 201 -0.85 9.57 -11.10
C MET A 201 -1.73 10.48 -10.24
N LYS A 202 -1.96 10.08 -9.00
CA LYS A 202 -2.74 10.93 -8.06
C LYS A 202 -1.98 12.23 -7.78
N ILE A 203 -2.68 13.34 -7.88
CA ILE A 203 -2.15 14.69 -7.55
C ILE A 203 -1.80 14.80 -6.05
N ASN A 204 -1.02 15.78 -5.71
CA ASN A 204 -0.55 16.02 -4.33
C ASN A 204 0.40 14.91 -3.79
N ARG A 205 0.99 14.13 -4.67
CA ARG A 205 2.08 13.20 -4.37
C ARG A 205 3.33 13.59 -5.15
N ILE A 206 4.48 13.54 -4.50
CA ILE A 206 5.71 14.13 -5.04
C ILE A 206 6.12 13.54 -6.39
N ILE A 207 6.13 12.23 -6.56
CA ILE A 207 6.55 11.61 -7.83
C ILE A 207 5.57 11.95 -8.97
N PRO A 208 4.25 11.75 -8.85
CA PRO A 208 3.30 12.21 -9.84
C PRO A 208 3.42 13.70 -10.19
N ASP A 209 3.63 14.55 -9.18
CA ASP A 209 3.75 16.00 -9.39
C ASP A 209 5.03 16.34 -10.17
N ILE A 210 6.18 15.67 -9.89
CA ILE A 210 7.42 15.84 -10.67
C ILE A 210 7.21 15.36 -12.12
N ILE A 211 6.66 14.16 -12.32
CA ILE A 211 6.41 13.59 -13.65
C ILE A 211 5.50 14.49 -14.48
N LYS A 212 4.44 15.01 -13.86
CA LYS A 212 3.51 15.93 -14.52
C LYS A 212 4.17 17.25 -14.89
N SER A 213 4.98 17.84 -13.99
CA SER A 213 5.72 19.08 -14.25
C SER A 213 6.74 18.89 -15.36
N PHE A 214 7.50 17.80 -15.32
CA PHE A 214 8.45 17.41 -16.37
C PHE A 214 7.79 17.31 -17.74
N ARG A 215 6.70 16.53 -17.84
CA ARG A 215 5.96 16.32 -19.10
C ARG A 215 5.36 17.61 -19.68
N LYS A 216 4.88 18.49 -18.81
CA LYS A 216 4.25 19.74 -19.22
C LYS A 216 5.25 20.90 -19.36
N LYS A 217 6.54 20.67 -19.12
CA LYS A 217 7.59 21.70 -19.07
C LYS A 217 7.19 22.89 -18.17
N LYS A 218 6.54 22.62 -17.02
CA LYS A 218 6.06 23.60 -16.06
C LYS A 218 6.86 23.52 -14.76
N ASN A 219 6.98 24.65 -14.06
CA ASN A 219 7.65 24.71 -12.76
C ASN A 219 7.05 23.70 -11.76
N LEU A 220 7.92 23.02 -11.03
CA LEU A 220 7.54 22.16 -9.92
C LEU A 220 7.37 23.00 -8.64
N THR A 221 6.28 22.79 -7.92
CA THR A 221 6.08 23.43 -6.62
C THR A 221 6.25 22.41 -5.49
N LEU A 222 7.23 22.64 -4.61
CA LEU A 222 7.43 21.87 -3.38
C LEU A 222 6.81 22.61 -2.19
N ARG A 223 5.99 21.91 -1.40
CA ARG A 223 5.32 22.46 -0.21
C ARG A 223 6.16 22.31 1.06
N ASN A 224 6.71 21.11 1.29
CA ASN A 224 7.50 20.75 2.48
C ASN A 224 8.82 20.08 2.06
N PRO A 225 9.80 20.83 1.49
CA PRO A 225 11.02 20.24 0.93
C PRO A 225 11.90 19.53 1.97
N ASN A 226 11.83 19.95 3.23
CA ASN A 226 12.64 19.39 4.33
C ASN A 226 11.96 18.22 5.06
N ALA A 227 10.70 17.91 4.77
CA ALA A 227 10.02 16.79 5.40
C ALA A 227 10.68 15.45 5.01
N THR A 228 11.06 14.65 6.00
CA THR A 228 11.71 13.35 5.82
C THR A 228 10.67 12.23 5.80
N ARG A 229 10.82 11.30 4.86
CA ARG A 229 9.90 10.18 4.68
C ARG A 229 10.68 8.87 4.44
N PRO A 230 10.11 7.72 4.83
CA PRO A 230 10.69 6.41 4.58
C PRO A 230 10.35 5.95 3.16
N TRP A 231 11.15 6.35 2.18
CA TRP A 231 10.91 6.06 0.76
C TRP A 231 11.18 4.60 0.43
N GLN A 232 10.20 3.93 -0.16
CA GLN A 232 10.33 2.55 -0.61
C GLN A 232 9.55 2.33 -1.91
N HIS A 233 10.01 1.37 -2.72
CA HIS A 233 9.24 0.96 -3.89
C HIS A 233 7.99 0.20 -3.48
N VAL A 234 6.91 0.32 -4.26
CA VAL A 234 5.63 -0.33 -3.96
C VAL A 234 5.75 -1.85 -3.82
N LEU A 235 6.65 -2.50 -4.54
CA LEU A 235 6.90 -3.94 -4.47
C LEU A 235 7.44 -4.38 -3.10
N GLU A 236 8.10 -3.49 -2.34
CA GLU A 236 8.61 -3.81 -1.01
C GLU A 236 7.50 -4.22 -0.03
N PRO A 237 6.55 -3.34 0.33
CA PRO A 237 5.49 -3.74 1.24
C PRO A 237 4.58 -4.80 0.62
N LEU A 238 4.37 -4.81 -0.70
CA LEU A 238 3.59 -5.88 -1.34
C LEU A 238 4.23 -7.25 -1.16
N SER A 239 5.57 -7.36 -1.23
CA SER A 239 6.27 -8.61 -0.93
C SER A 239 6.04 -9.07 0.52
N GLY A 240 6.00 -8.10 1.46
CA GLY A 240 5.66 -8.35 2.86
C GLY A 240 4.23 -8.82 3.05
N TYR A 241 3.27 -8.19 2.37
CA TYR A 241 1.86 -8.60 2.42
C TYR A 241 1.65 -10.02 1.88
N LEU A 242 2.29 -10.34 0.75
CA LEU A 242 2.26 -11.69 0.19
C LEU A 242 2.92 -12.73 1.12
N LEU A 243 4.03 -12.39 1.74
CA LEU A 243 4.68 -13.29 2.71
C LEU A 243 3.82 -13.50 3.96
N LEU A 244 3.20 -12.43 4.48
CA LEU A 244 2.29 -12.51 5.61
C LEU A 244 1.05 -13.35 5.26
N GLY A 245 0.44 -13.13 4.10
CA GLY A 245 -0.68 -13.92 3.61
C GLY A 245 -0.33 -15.40 3.45
N HIS A 246 0.87 -15.73 2.93
CA HIS A 246 1.38 -17.11 2.90
C HIS A 246 1.45 -17.71 4.30
N ASN A 247 1.98 -16.97 5.28
CA ASN A 247 2.13 -17.48 6.65
C ASN A 247 0.77 -17.71 7.34
N LEU A 248 -0.23 -16.85 7.06
CA LEU A 248 -1.61 -17.07 7.53
C LEU A 248 -2.22 -18.32 6.90
N MET A 249 -2.21 -18.43 5.57
CA MET A 249 -2.78 -19.59 4.84
C MET A 249 -2.15 -20.92 5.26
N ASN A 250 -0.88 -20.93 5.64
CA ASN A 250 -0.16 -22.13 6.06
C ASN A 250 -0.07 -22.31 7.59
N LYS A 251 -0.87 -21.54 8.36
CA LYS A 251 -0.95 -21.66 9.83
C LYS A 251 0.40 -21.58 10.55
N LYS A 252 1.31 -20.71 10.06
CA LYS A 252 2.66 -20.56 10.63
C LYS A 252 2.72 -19.59 11.80
N LEU A 253 1.69 -18.73 11.98
CA LEU A 253 1.64 -17.71 13.02
C LEU A 253 0.61 -18.10 14.08
N LYS A 254 1.00 -18.05 15.34
CA LYS A 254 0.14 -18.32 16.50
C LYS A 254 -0.52 -17.03 17.00
N THR A 255 -1.64 -17.14 17.68
CA THR A 255 -2.44 -16.01 18.19
C THR A 255 -1.85 -15.29 19.41
N ASN A 256 -0.79 -15.85 20.03
CA ASN A 256 -0.05 -15.15 21.07
C ASN A 256 0.83 -14.00 20.57
N LEU A 257 1.02 -13.90 19.24
CA LEU A 257 1.73 -12.78 18.62
C LEU A 257 0.81 -11.55 18.49
N LEU A 258 1.40 -10.36 18.60
CA LEU A 258 0.70 -9.13 18.21
C LEU A 258 0.42 -9.18 16.69
N PRO A 259 -0.86 -9.15 16.26
CA PRO A 259 -1.21 -9.42 14.86
C PRO A 259 -1.02 -8.20 13.94
N SER A 260 0.08 -7.46 14.13
CA SER A 260 0.42 -6.27 13.34
C SER A 260 1.90 -6.30 12.96
N TRP A 261 2.26 -5.89 11.73
CA TRP A 261 3.63 -5.80 11.24
C TRP A 261 3.88 -4.51 10.46
N ASN A 262 5.04 -3.90 10.73
CA ASN A 262 5.56 -2.77 9.99
C ASN A 262 6.38 -3.22 8.77
N PHE A 263 6.11 -2.63 7.60
CA PHE A 263 6.90 -2.81 6.38
C PHE A 263 7.43 -1.45 5.91
N GLY A 264 8.73 -1.26 6.02
CA GLY A 264 9.42 -0.02 5.69
C GLY A 264 10.80 -0.26 5.10
N PRO A 265 11.46 0.77 4.56
CA PRO A 265 12.81 0.67 4.07
C PRO A 265 13.80 0.59 5.24
N ASN A 266 15.07 0.30 4.94
CA ASN A 266 16.14 0.56 5.88
C ASN A 266 16.21 2.06 6.19
N ILE A 267 16.60 2.42 7.42
CA ILE A 267 16.60 3.81 7.91
C ILE A 267 17.43 4.76 7.04
N VAL A 268 18.48 4.26 6.39
CA VAL A 268 19.33 5.03 5.48
C VAL A 268 18.54 5.58 4.26
N ASN A 269 17.42 4.99 3.90
CA ASN A 269 16.54 5.44 2.82
C ASN A 269 15.51 6.51 3.26
N CYS A 270 15.54 6.89 4.55
CA CYS A 270 14.74 8.02 5.03
C CYS A 270 15.42 9.33 4.61
N LYS A 271 14.90 9.97 3.58
CA LYS A 271 15.44 11.22 3.01
C LYS A 271 14.34 12.27 2.89
N ASN A 272 14.75 13.54 2.86
CA ASN A 272 13.81 14.63 2.68
C ASN A 272 13.31 14.74 1.22
N VAL A 273 12.19 15.43 1.05
CA VAL A 273 11.52 15.60 -0.25
C VAL A 273 12.46 16.27 -1.27
N LYS A 274 13.27 17.27 -0.85
CA LYS A 274 14.23 17.95 -1.74
C LYS A 274 15.26 16.98 -2.33
N HIS A 275 15.79 16.07 -1.51
CA HIS A 275 16.76 15.06 -1.95
C HIS A 275 16.14 14.08 -2.97
N ILE A 276 14.93 13.58 -2.69
CA ILE A 276 14.20 12.72 -3.65
C ILE A 276 13.93 13.44 -4.95
N THR A 277 13.49 14.69 -4.88
CA THR A 277 13.25 15.50 -6.08
C THR A 277 14.51 15.59 -6.94
N LYS A 278 15.68 15.86 -6.35
CA LYS A 278 16.95 15.90 -7.07
C LYS A 278 17.24 14.57 -7.76
N LEU A 279 17.21 13.46 -7.04
CA LEU A 279 17.47 12.13 -7.61
C LEU A 279 16.53 11.78 -8.79
N VAL A 280 15.25 12.16 -8.68
CA VAL A 280 14.27 11.93 -9.75
C VAL A 280 14.57 12.79 -10.97
N LEU A 281 14.93 14.07 -10.80
CA LEU A 281 15.27 14.98 -11.89
C LEU A 281 16.56 14.56 -12.59
N ASP A 282 17.58 14.16 -11.84
CA ASP A 282 18.83 13.61 -12.37
C ASP A 282 18.53 12.36 -13.24
N ARG A 283 17.69 11.44 -12.77
CA ARG A 283 17.29 10.24 -13.53
C ARG A 283 16.45 10.57 -14.77
N LEU A 284 15.66 11.66 -14.73
CA LEU A 284 14.90 12.15 -15.90
C LEU A 284 15.77 12.92 -16.88
N LYS A 285 17.03 13.26 -16.54
CA LYS A 285 17.91 14.17 -17.28
C LYS A 285 17.25 15.54 -17.51
N SER A 286 16.71 16.12 -16.45
CA SER A 286 15.92 17.36 -16.51
C SER A 286 16.59 18.47 -15.67
N ASP A 287 17.60 19.12 -16.26
CA ASP A 287 18.34 20.19 -15.59
C ASP A 287 17.60 21.54 -15.61
N ASN A 288 16.59 21.67 -16.48
CA ASN A 288 15.90 22.95 -16.74
C ASN A 288 14.58 23.13 -15.96
N LEU A 289 14.19 22.17 -15.10
CA LEU A 289 12.92 22.28 -14.37
C LEU A 289 13.09 23.21 -13.16
N LYS A 290 12.50 24.40 -13.24
CA LYS A 290 12.52 25.35 -12.12
C LYS A 290 11.68 24.80 -10.95
N ILE A 291 12.29 24.83 -9.74
CA ILE A 291 11.64 24.40 -8.50
C ILE A 291 11.23 25.63 -7.71
N ASN A 292 9.94 25.81 -7.49
CA ASN A 292 9.38 26.83 -6.62
C ASN A 292 9.11 26.22 -5.24
N ILE A 293 9.54 26.90 -4.19
CA ILE A 293 9.22 26.51 -2.81
C ILE A 293 8.07 27.40 -2.34
N LYS A 294 6.91 26.80 -2.14
CA LYS A 294 5.75 27.50 -1.57
C LYS A 294 5.62 27.11 -0.12
N LYS A 295 5.88 28.04 0.79
CA LYS A 295 5.58 27.84 2.23
C LYS A 295 4.06 27.71 2.38
N GLY A 296 3.57 26.48 2.49
CA GLY A 296 2.15 26.19 2.68
C GLY A 296 1.85 26.00 4.15
N LYS A 297 1.04 26.87 4.73
CA LYS A 297 0.53 26.76 6.12
C LYS A 297 -0.74 25.87 6.22
N ARG A 298 -1.19 25.21 5.16
CA ARG A 298 -2.58 24.69 5.12
C ARG A 298 -2.82 23.36 5.82
N PHE A 299 -1.80 22.49 5.97
CA PHE A 299 -2.04 21.16 6.55
C PHE A 299 -0.88 20.80 7.48
N HIS A 300 -1.21 20.33 8.68
CA HIS A 300 -0.21 19.73 9.56
C HIS A 300 0.31 18.45 8.91
N GLU A 301 1.59 18.40 8.63
CA GLU A 301 2.27 17.22 8.10
C GLU A 301 3.49 16.94 8.97
N ALA A 302 3.57 15.72 9.49
CA ALA A 302 4.67 15.27 10.34
C ALA A 302 6.03 15.54 9.70
N LYS A 303 6.99 16.06 10.49
CA LYS A 303 8.35 16.34 10.01
C LYS A 303 9.16 15.06 9.85
N LEU A 304 9.04 14.15 10.81
CA LEU A 304 9.75 12.87 10.86
C LEU A 304 8.75 11.72 10.95
N LEU A 305 8.95 10.71 10.12
CA LEU A 305 8.19 9.46 10.18
C LEU A 305 9.08 8.33 9.67
N SER A 306 9.32 7.34 10.50
CA SER A 306 10.03 6.13 10.13
C SER A 306 9.46 4.94 10.90
N LEU A 307 9.59 3.73 10.32
CA LEU A 307 9.07 2.50 10.90
C LEU A 307 10.21 1.59 11.36
N ASN A 308 10.08 1.04 12.56
CA ASN A 308 10.90 -0.07 13.00
C ASN A 308 10.38 -1.37 12.36
N ILE A 309 11.22 -2.07 11.63
CA ILE A 309 10.88 -3.28 10.89
C ILE A 309 11.50 -4.56 11.51
N LEU A 310 12.01 -4.47 12.73
CA LEU A 310 12.67 -5.60 13.38
C LEU A 310 11.74 -6.79 13.57
N LYS A 311 10.46 -6.56 13.86
CA LYS A 311 9.45 -7.62 13.98
C LYS A 311 9.27 -8.38 12.66
N ALA A 312 9.11 -7.67 11.55
CA ALA A 312 8.99 -8.29 10.22
C ALA A 312 10.28 -9.08 9.86
N LYS A 313 11.46 -8.55 10.22
CA LYS A 313 12.74 -9.26 10.02
C LYS A 313 12.84 -10.54 10.85
N LYS A 314 12.44 -10.50 12.13
CA LYS A 314 12.58 -11.65 13.05
C LYS A 314 11.51 -12.73 12.82
N GLU A 315 10.24 -12.32 12.73
CA GLU A 315 9.12 -13.28 12.73
C GLU A 315 8.75 -13.76 11.32
N LEU A 316 8.97 -12.93 10.29
CA LEU A 316 8.63 -13.27 8.91
C LEU A 316 9.87 -13.52 8.03
N ASN A 317 11.07 -13.24 8.53
CA ASN A 317 12.30 -13.21 7.71
C ASN A 317 12.17 -12.29 6.48
N TRP A 318 11.36 -11.21 6.61
CA TRP A 318 11.20 -10.22 5.57
C TRP A 318 12.26 -9.11 5.72
N ARG A 319 12.84 -8.70 4.59
CA ARG A 319 13.79 -7.59 4.52
C ARG A 319 13.54 -6.78 3.25
N PRO A 320 13.68 -5.43 3.30
CA PRO A 320 13.66 -4.62 2.08
C PRO A 320 14.82 -5.03 1.16
N ARG A 321 14.57 -5.02 -0.13
CA ARG A 321 15.49 -5.52 -1.18
C ARG A 321 16.19 -4.41 -1.93
N LEU A 322 15.48 -3.28 -2.12
CA LEU A 322 15.97 -2.16 -2.91
C LEU A 322 16.56 -1.07 -2.01
N ASN A 323 17.68 -0.52 -2.41
CA ASN A 323 18.16 0.74 -1.86
C ASN A 323 17.37 1.92 -2.48
N LEU A 324 17.68 3.15 -2.06
CA LEU A 324 16.96 4.33 -2.52
C LEU A 324 17.13 4.58 -4.02
N GLU A 325 18.36 4.44 -4.52
CA GLU A 325 18.66 4.64 -5.94
C GLU A 325 17.91 3.62 -6.82
N GLN A 326 17.96 2.34 -6.46
CA GLN A 326 17.20 1.30 -7.15
C GLN A 326 15.68 1.58 -7.10
N THR A 327 15.17 2.07 -5.97
CA THR A 327 13.77 2.48 -5.81
C THR A 327 13.38 3.58 -6.80
N ILE A 328 14.23 4.60 -6.95
CA ILE A 328 14.03 5.68 -7.93
C ILE A 328 14.13 5.15 -9.37
N ASN A 329 15.15 4.34 -9.66
CA ASN A 329 15.33 3.76 -11.00
C ASN A 329 14.11 2.93 -11.42
N PHE A 330 13.64 2.00 -10.60
CA PHE A 330 12.44 1.22 -10.85
C PHE A 330 11.22 2.12 -11.13
N THR A 331 11.06 3.16 -10.32
CA THR A 331 9.95 4.09 -10.45
C THR A 331 10.00 4.85 -11.78
N ILE A 332 11.14 5.47 -12.09
CA ILE A 332 11.27 6.36 -13.25
C ILE A 332 11.32 5.56 -14.56
N ASP A 333 11.96 4.40 -14.57
CA ASP A 333 12.03 3.54 -15.77
C ASP A 333 10.63 3.05 -16.19
N TRP A 334 9.72 2.81 -15.22
CA TRP A 334 8.33 2.52 -15.52
C TRP A 334 7.64 3.68 -16.25
N TYR A 335 7.79 4.93 -15.75
CA TYR A 335 7.19 6.09 -16.41
C TYR A 335 7.80 6.35 -17.79
N LYS A 336 9.13 6.22 -17.96
CA LYS A 336 9.79 6.35 -19.27
C LYS A 336 9.20 5.35 -20.25
N SER A 337 9.15 4.06 -19.88
CA SER A 337 8.59 3.01 -20.73
C SER A 337 7.12 3.24 -21.08
N TYR A 338 6.32 3.74 -20.11
CA TYR A 338 4.93 4.10 -20.36
C TYR A 338 4.79 5.24 -21.38
N PHE A 339 5.61 6.28 -21.27
CA PHE A 339 5.59 7.39 -22.22
C PHE A 339 6.15 7.02 -23.60
N ASP A 340 7.09 6.09 -23.63
CA ASP A 340 7.63 5.51 -24.89
C ASP A 340 6.65 4.49 -25.52
N LYS A 341 5.44 4.34 -24.94
CA LYS A 341 4.38 3.43 -25.42
C LYS A 341 4.82 1.97 -25.55
N LYS A 342 5.74 1.51 -24.67
CA LYS A 342 6.16 0.10 -24.63
C LYS A 342 5.02 -0.80 -24.13
N ASP A 343 5.16 -2.12 -24.35
CA ASP A 343 4.28 -3.10 -23.71
C ASP A 343 4.46 -3.08 -22.18
N MET A 344 3.55 -2.38 -21.50
CA MET A 344 3.63 -2.18 -20.05
C MET A 344 3.26 -3.42 -19.25
N VAL A 345 2.52 -4.36 -19.84
CA VAL A 345 2.23 -5.66 -19.21
C VAL A 345 3.52 -6.45 -19.08
N SER A 346 4.26 -6.60 -20.18
CA SER A 346 5.56 -7.27 -20.19
C SER A 346 6.58 -6.53 -19.31
N PHE A 347 6.69 -5.22 -19.46
CA PHE A 347 7.61 -4.40 -18.67
C PHE A 347 7.36 -4.54 -17.16
N THR A 348 6.11 -4.45 -16.72
CA THR A 348 5.75 -4.55 -15.29
C THR A 348 6.03 -5.95 -14.75
N LYS A 349 5.76 -6.99 -15.55
CA LYS A 349 6.10 -8.38 -15.21
C LYS A 349 7.60 -8.56 -15.02
N ASP A 350 8.42 -7.99 -15.89
CA ASP A 350 9.87 -8.09 -15.81
C ASP A 350 10.44 -7.28 -14.65
N GLN A 351 9.85 -6.12 -14.31
CA GLN A 351 10.17 -5.38 -13.09
C GLN A 351 9.92 -6.23 -11.82
N ILE A 352 8.79 -6.94 -11.75
CA ILE A 352 8.52 -7.85 -10.61
C ILE A 352 9.56 -8.97 -10.55
N LYS A 353 9.92 -9.58 -11.68
CA LYS A 353 10.97 -10.61 -11.72
C LYS A 353 12.33 -10.07 -11.27
N LEU A 354 12.71 -8.88 -11.77
CA LEU A 354 13.96 -8.22 -11.38
C LEU A 354 13.98 -7.93 -9.88
N PHE A 355 12.87 -7.39 -9.31
CA PHE A 355 12.72 -7.19 -7.87
C PHE A 355 12.90 -8.49 -7.07
N LEU A 356 12.39 -9.62 -7.58
CA LEU A 356 12.51 -10.92 -6.90
C LEU A 356 13.93 -11.50 -6.95
N ASN A 357 14.77 -11.00 -7.85
CA ASN A 357 16.17 -11.44 -7.99
C ASN A 357 17.13 -10.65 -7.10
N ASN A 358 16.76 -9.45 -6.65
CA ASN A 358 17.46 -8.71 -5.59
C ASN A 358 17.19 -9.36 -4.22
#